data_d224b9901d9827c118e6cd3309e2ae9e
#
_entry.id   d224b9901d9827c118e6cd3309e2ae9e
#
_cell.length_a   1.000
_cell.length_b   1.000
_cell.length_c   1.000
_cell.angle_alpha   90.00
_cell.angle_beta   90.00
_cell.angle_gamma   90.00
#
_symmetry.space_group_name_H-M   'P 1'
#
loop_
_entity.id
_entity.type
_entity.pdbx_description
1 polymer ?
#
loop_
_entity_poly.entity_id
_entity_poly.type
_entity_poly.pdbx_seq_one_letter_code
_entity_poly.pdbx_strand_id
1 'polypeptide(L)'
;MAGQPVTRWLTEAVPRGRIAAFRTLVYLFVAADLVVFTPWVRTRVDVPGDLYQPLLLGRLLPLPTPTPALVGVIFWVLLVGSLLAATGRAPRLLGWTVFALYFEWMIVAMSYGKVDHDRFGLLVALAALPTAGRARHGDPTRTQAGGWALRVTQIAVICTYFLAAWAKFRFGGLDWATGSVLARAIIRRGTDLADLIAQVPHLLIVAQFGILAFELLSPLVFVLPERWRLAVVGFFYSFHLVTIATITISFAPHLVAMTSFLPLERVRPVSLLRRRRSPASLGQLGDHPLAAADDDLSAAPLAQS
;
A
#
# COMPACT_ATOMS: atom_id res chain seq x y z
N MET A 1 15.93 -28.44 11.67
CA MET A 1 14.73 -28.12 12.47
C MET A 1 13.67 -27.59 11.52
N ALA A 2 12.59 -28.33 11.33
CA ALA A 2 11.44 -27.85 10.55
C ALA A 2 10.77 -26.73 11.38
N GLY A 3 10.88 -25.49 10.90
CA GLY A 3 10.21 -24.36 11.54
C GLY A 3 8.72 -24.63 11.71
N GLN A 4 8.13 -24.17 12.81
CA GLN A 4 6.71 -24.32 13.05
C GLN A 4 5.90 -23.79 11.86
N PRO A 5 4.74 -24.37 11.53
CA PRO A 5 3.93 -23.98 10.36
C PRO A 5 3.65 -22.47 10.30
N VAL A 6 3.40 -21.84 11.45
CA VAL A 6 3.15 -20.39 11.57
C VAL A 6 4.38 -19.57 11.15
N THR A 7 5.58 -19.96 11.61
CA THR A 7 6.82 -19.24 11.26
C THR A 7 7.07 -19.32 9.75
N ARG A 8 6.87 -20.51 9.14
CA ARG A 8 7.01 -20.69 7.69
C ARG A 8 6.03 -19.81 6.93
N TRP A 9 4.78 -19.73 7.36
CA TRP A 9 3.75 -18.90 6.76
C TRP A 9 4.08 -17.40 6.89
N LEU A 10 4.54 -16.96 8.07
CA LEU A 10 4.92 -15.57 8.31
C LEU A 10 6.14 -15.12 7.50
N THR A 11 7.08 -16.03 7.25
CA THR A 11 8.35 -15.73 6.56
C THR A 11 8.42 -16.32 5.16
N GLU A 12 7.28 -16.61 4.53
CA GLU A 12 7.26 -17.12 3.16
C GLU A 12 8.01 -16.18 2.22
N ALA A 13 9.07 -16.69 1.57
CA ALA A 13 9.96 -15.84 0.78
C ALA A 13 9.25 -15.27 -0.45
N VAL A 14 9.46 -13.98 -0.72
CA VAL A 14 8.90 -13.24 -1.85
C VAL A 14 9.99 -12.63 -2.71
N PRO A 15 9.76 -12.33 -4.02
CA PRO A 15 10.72 -11.62 -4.85
C PRO A 15 11.09 -10.26 -4.26
N ARG A 16 12.37 -9.89 -4.27
CA ARG A 16 12.83 -8.56 -3.82
C ARG A 16 12.22 -7.43 -4.65
N GLY A 17 11.95 -7.68 -5.93
CA GLY A 17 11.25 -6.73 -6.79
C GLY A 17 9.89 -6.31 -6.26
N ARG A 18 9.13 -7.23 -5.61
CA ARG A 18 7.86 -6.92 -4.94
C ARG A 18 8.07 -5.94 -3.78
N ILE A 19 9.09 -6.19 -2.96
CA ILE A 19 9.43 -5.31 -1.83
C ILE A 19 9.87 -3.93 -2.32
N ALA A 20 10.66 -3.85 -3.40
CA ALA A 20 11.06 -2.58 -3.98
C ALA A 20 9.87 -1.76 -4.45
N ALA A 21 8.91 -2.40 -5.15
CA ALA A 21 7.70 -1.75 -5.63
C ALA A 21 6.80 -1.30 -4.47
N PHE A 22 6.55 -2.18 -3.49
CA PHE A 22 5.76 -1.85 -2.30
C PHE A 22 6.38 -0.70 -1.51
N ARG A 23 7.69 -0.73 -1.27
CA ARG A 23 8.43 0.33 -0.61
C ARG A 23 8.28 1.68 -1.31
N THR A 24 8.45 1.69 -2.63
CA THR A 24 8.29 2.91 -3.43
C THR A 24 6.89 3.49 -3.26
N LEU A 25 5.83 2.67 -3.36
CA LEU A 25 4.45 3.10 -3.17
C LEU A 25 4.21 3.66 -1.77
N VAL A 26 4.64 2.95 -0.72
CA VAL A 26 4.44 3.36 0.68
C VAL A 26 5.12 4.70 0.97
N TYR A 27 6.39 4.88 0.59
CA TYR A 27 7.09 6.12 0.89
C TYR A 27 6.65 7.30 0.02
N LEU A 28 6.29 7.09 -1.24
CA LEU A 28 5.68 8.14 -2.05
C LEU A 28 4.32 8.55 -1.49
N PHE A 29 3.56 7.57 -0.95
CA PHE A 29 2.30 7.90 -0.31
C PHE A 29 2.50 8.72 0.98
N VAL A 30 3.54 8.46 1.79
CA VAL A 30 3.85 9.32 2.95
C VAL A 30 4.04 10.78 2.52
N ALA A 31 4.81 11.03 1.45
CA ALA A 31 4.96 12.39 0.92
C ALA A 31 3.63 13.02 0.47
N ALA A 32 2.79 12.23 -0.23
CA ALA A 32 1.47 12.66 -0.64
C ALA A 32 0.53 12.90 0.56
N ASP A 33 0.61 12.04 1.59
CA ASP A 33 -0.21 12.17 2.79
C ASP A 33 0.05 13.49 3.53
N LEU A 34 1.31 13.86 3.69
CA LEU A 34 1.69 15.12 4.33
C LEU A 34 1.13 16.35 3.62
N VAL A 35 1.09 16.32 2.28
CA VAL A 35 0.72 17.48 1.48
C VAL A 35 -0.77 17.51 1.15
N VAL A 36 -1.38 16.34 0.93
CA VAL A 36 -2.76 16.26 0.41
C VAL A 36 -3.75 15.84 1.49
N PHE A 37 -3.44 14.82 2.30
CA PHE A 37 -4.41 14.23 3.23
C PHE A 37 -4.29 14.76 4.65
N THR A 38 -3.09 15.17 5.10
CA THR A 38 -2.85 15.65 6.46
C THR A 38 -2.15 17.00 6.57
N PRO A 39 -2.32 17.96 5.62
CA PRO A 39 -1.70 19.28 5.74
C PRO A 39 -2.19 20.04 6.99
N TRP A 40 -3.39 19.75 7.44
CA TRP A 40 -4.02 20.33 8.61
C TRP A 40 -3.33 19.97 9.94
N VAL A 41 -2.48 18.94 9.99
CA VAL A 41 -1.71 18.62 11.21
C VAL A 41 -0.78 19.75 11.59
N ARG A 42 -0.30 20.53 10.63
CA ARG A 42 0.54 21.70 10.86
C ARG A 42 -0.17 22.80 11.66
N THR A 43 -1.49 22.91 11.55
CA THR A 43 -2.27 23.90 12.30
C THR A 43 -2.62 23.44 13.73
N ARG A 44 -2.23 22.22 14.11
CA ARG A 44 -2.45 21.74 15.48
C ARG A 44 -1.64 22.49 16.53
N VAL A 45 -0.55 23.13 16.13
CA VAL A 45 0.25 24.00 17.00
C VAL A 45 -0.47 25.27 17.43
N ASP A 46 -1.53 25.66 16.70
CA ASP A 46 -2.36 26.83 17.02
C ASP A 46 -3.48 26.49 18.02
N VAL A 47 -3.65 25.19 18.35
CA VAL A 47 -4.65 24.72 19.30
C VAL A 47 -4.07 24.82 20.72
N PRO A 48 -4.83 25.30 21.72
CA PRO A 48 -4.39 25.38 23.11
C PRO A 48 -3.80 24.04 23.61
N GLY A 49 -2.65 24.12 24.30
CA GLY A 49 -1.88 22.95 24.71
C GLY A 49 -2.61 22.03 25.71
N ASP A 50 -3.56 22.54 26.46
CA ASP A 50 -4.43 21.79 27.37
C ASP A 50 -5.39 20.84 26.63
N LEU A 51 -5.66 21.09 25.34
CA LEU A 51 -6.44 20.22 24.48
C LEU A 51 -5.60 19.10 23.83
N TYR A 52 -4.27 19.14 23.97
CA TYR A 52 -3.39 18.07 23.50
C TYR A 52 -3.49 16.86 24.42
N GLN A 53 -4.16 15.82 23.96
CA GLN A 53 -4.35 14.58 24.70
C GLN A 53 -3.87 13.40 23.87
N PRO A 54 -2.55 13.09 23.94
CA PRO A 54 -1.98 12.02 23.12
C PRO A 54 -2.59 10.66 23.46
N LEU A 55 -2.69 9.81 22.44
CA LEU A 55 -3.07 8.42 22.59
C LEU A 55 -2.15 7.70 23.58
N LEU A 56 -2.59 6.55 24.11
CA LEU A 56 -1.84 5.78 25.12
C LEU A 56 -0.36 5.61 24.74
N LEU A 57 -0.07 5.25 23.50
CA LEU A 57 1.33 5.09 23.04
C LEU A 57 2.12 6.40 23.10
N GLY A 58 1.50 7.52 22.76
CA GLY A 58 2.14 8.84 22.88
C GLY A 58 2.34 9.29 24.33
N ARG A 59 1.54 8.75 25.28
CA ARG A 59 1.75 8.99 26.72
C ARG A 59 2.84 8.11 27.31
N LEU A 60 2.99 6.89 26.82
CA LEU A 60 4.02 5.95 27.27
C LEU A 60 5.41 6.29 26.73
N LEU A 61 5.47 6.91 25.56
CA LEU A 61 6.70 7.39 24.97
C LEU A 61 6.88 8.86 25.37
N PRO A 62 8.08 9.30 25.75
CA PRO A 62 8.35 10.70 26.15
C PRO A 62 8.40 11.62 24.91
N LEU A 63 7.28 11.64 24.14
CA LEU A 63 7.17 12.48 22.96
C LEU A 63 6.92 13.93 23.38
N PRO A 64 7.56 14.90 22.73
CA PRO A 64 7.39 16.31 23.05
C PRO A 64 6.00 16.82 22.64
N THR A 65 5.49 17.80 23.37
CA THR A 65 4.30 18.55 22.97
C THR A 65 4.54 19.26 21.63
N PRO A 66 3.59 19.25 20.70
CA PRO A 66 3.78 19.87 19.40
C PRO A 66 4.01 21.38 19.51
N THR A 67 5.12 21.83 18.92
CA THR A 67 5.46 23.25 18.76
C THR A 67 5.58 23.58 17.27
N PRO A 68 5.43 24.85 16.84
CA PRO A 68 5.61 25.24 15.43
C PRO A 68 6.94 24.76 14.84
N ALA A 69 8.04 24.91 15.60
CA ALA A 69 9.36 24.47 15.15
C ALA A 69 9.44 22.95 14.99
N LEU A 70 8.97 22.19 15.99
CA LEU A 70 8.96 20.72 15.95
C LEU A 70 8.15 20.19 14.78
N VAL A 71 6.90 20.64 14.64
CA VAL A 71 6.01 20.16 13.57
C VAL A 71 6.55 20.56 12.19
N GLY A 72 7.15 21.76 12.08
CA GLY A 72 7.83 22.19 10.86
C GLY A 72 9.00 21.31 10.49
N VAL A 73 9.87 20.99 11.45
CA VAL A 73 11.03 20.07 11.23
C VAL A 73 10.53 18.68 10.84
N ILE A 74 9.56 18.10 11.57
CA ILE A 74 8.98 16.80 11.25
C ILE A 74 8.43 16.81 9.81
N PHE A 75 7.67 17.80 9.43
CA PHE A 75 7.10 17.92 8.08
C PHE A 75 8.17 17.87 6.99
N TRP A 76 9.20 18.71 7.08
CA TRP A 76 10.22 18.79 6.04
C TRP A 76 11.13 17.57 6.01
N VAL A 77 11.53 17.05 7.18
CA VAL A 77 12.36 15.83 7.23
C VAL A 77 11.59 14.62 6.74
N LEU A 78 10.29 14.49 7.05
CA LEU A 78 9.44 13.45 6.51
C LEU A 78 9.28 13.56 5.00
N LEU A 79 8.99 14.75 4.49
CA LEU A 79 8.79 14.97 3.06
C LEU A 79 10.03 14.57 2.26
N VAL A 80 11.19 15.11 2.62
CA VAL A 80 12.45 14.80 1.94
C VAL A 80 12.89 13.36 2.20
N GLY A 81 12.80 12.90 3.45
CA GLY A 81 13.20 11.55 3.86
C GLY A 81 12.36 10.47 3.17
N SER A 82 11.04 10.66 3.03
CA SER A 82 10.18 9.70 2.33
C SER A 82 10.45 9.64 0.83
N LEU A 83 10.70 10.77 0.17
CA LEU A 83 11.09 10.81 -1.24
C LEU A 83 12.45 10.10 -1.46
N LEU A 84 13.43 10.32 -0.58
CA LEU A 84 14.70 9.61 -0.62
C LEU A 84 14.54 8.11 -0.34
N ALA A 85 13.73 7.73 0.66
CA ALA A 85 13.45 6.33 0.98
C ALA A 85 12.76 5.58 -0.16
N ALA A 86 11.89 6.24 -0.91
CA ALA A 86 11.24 5.68 -2.11
C ALA A 86 12.25 5.22 -3.18
N THR A 87 13.41 5.87 -3.28
CA THR A 87 14.49 5.45 -4.19
C THR A 87 15.19 4.15 -3.79
N GLY A 88 14.98 3.68 -2.56
CA GLY A 88 15.63 2.49 -2.01
C GLY A 88 17.05 2.71 -1.51
N ARG A 89 17.51 3.95 -1.41
CA ARG A 89 18.80 4.31 -0.79
C ARG A 89 18.72 4.18 0.73
N ALA A 90 19.80 3.71 1.36
CA ALA A 90 19.91 3.55 2.81
C ALA A 90 18.61 3.01 3.49
N PRO A 91 18.04 1.87 3.04
CA PRO A 91 16.67 1.47 3.34
C PRO A 91 16.39 1.28 4.83
N ARG A 92 17.40 0.94 5.64
CA ARG A 92 17.26 0.83 7.09
C ARG A 92 17.24 2.20 7.77
N LEU A 93 18.23 3.04 7.48
CA LEU A 93 18.34 4.36 8.11
C LEU A 93 17.14 5.23 7.74
N LEU A 94 16.91 5.47 6.43
CA LEU A 94 15.79 6.29 5.99
C LEU A 94 14.44 5.69 6.38
N GLY A 95 14.32 4.35 6.32
CA GLY A 95 13.09 3.67 6.70
C GLY A 95 12.73 3.87 8.18
N TRP A 96 13.67 3.69 9.10
CA TRP A 96 13.42 3.91 10.52
C TRP A 96 13.18 5.39 10.84
N THR A 97 13.90 6.30 10.18
CA THR A 97 13.68 7.75 10.34
C THR A 97 12.27 8.14 9.89
N VAL A 98 11.84 7.68 8.70
CA VAL A 98 10.48 7.96 8.21
C VAL A 98 9.43 7.34 9.12
N PHE A 99 9.62 6.09 9.58
CA PHE A 99 8.69 5.46 10.51
C PHE A 99 8.55 6.27 11.81
N ALA A 100 9.65 6.61 12.48
CA ALA A 100 9.62 7.31 13.75
C ALA A 100 8.96 8.69 13.64
N LEU A 101 9.32 9.46 12.63
CA LEU A 101 8.74 10.79 12.41
C LEU A 101 7.28 10.73 11.94
N TYR A 102 6.91 9.75 11.10
CA TYR A 102 5.52 9.57 10.70
C TYR A 102 4.65 9.08 11.86
N PHE A 103 5.20 8.23 12.71
CA PHE A 103 4.53 7.82 13.95
C PHE A 103 4.24 9.05 14.84
N GLU A 104 5.21 9.93 15.07
CA GLU A 104 5.02 11.15 15.84
C GLU A 104 4.02 12.10 15.15
N TRP A 105 4.11 12.27 13.84
CA TRP A 105 3.13 13.02 13.05
C TRP A 105 1.70 12.51 13.27
N MET A 106 1.51 11.19 13.31
CA MET A 106 0.22 10.58 13.58
C MET A 106 -0.22 10.73 15.04
N ILE A 107 0.70 10.69 16.00
CA ILE A 107 0.38 11.01 17.40
C ILE A 107 -0.16 12.44 17.50
N VAL A 108 0.50 13.42 16.89
CA VAL A 108 -0.01 14.80 16.85
C VAL A 108 -1.38 14.85 16.16
N ALA A 109 -1.54 14.21 15.00
CA ALA A 109 -2.80 14.19 14.26
C ALA A 109 -3.98 13.66 15.09
N MET A 110 -3.75 12.60 15.87
CA MET A 110 -4.80 11.87 16.60
C MET A 110 -5.00 12.34 18.04
N SER A 111 -4.26 13.35 18.50
CA SER A 111 -4.28 13.79 19.89
C SER A 111 -5.34 14.85 20.22
N TYR A 112 -6.25 15.13 19.28
CA TYR A 112 -7.30 16.15 19.42
C TYR A 112 -8.70 15.56 19.17
N GLY A 113 -8.96 14.39 19.73
CA GLY A 113 -10.28 13.78 19.81
C GLY A 113 -10.72 12.93 18.61
N LYS A 114 -9.88 12.78 17.57
CA LYS A 114 -10.19 11.91 16.42
C LYS A 114 -9.07 10.90 16.19
N VAL A 115 -9.41 9.61 16.09
CA VAL A 115 -8.48 8.53 15.77
C VAL A 115 -8.77 7.99 14.37
N ASP A 116 -7.78 8.05 13.49
CA ASP A 116 -7.87 7.55 12.11
C ASP A 116 -7.27 6.14 12.04
N HIS A 117 -8.10 5.13 12.30
CA HIS A 117 -7.69 3.71 12.35
C HIS A 117 -7.24 3.16 10.98
N ASP A 118 -7.64 3.78 9.88
CA ASP A 118 -7.25 3.43 8.51
C ASP A 118 -5.73 3.57 8.26
N ARG A 119 -5.01 4.29 9.14
CA ARG A 119 -3.56 4.45 9.08
C ARG A 119 -2.77 3.34 9.73
N PHE A 120 -3.43 2.44 10.45
CA PHE A 120 -2.75 1.38 11.19
C PHE A 120 -1.93 0.45 10.27
N GLY A 121 -2.53 -0.01 9.17
CA GLY A 121 -1.82 -0.84 8.19
C GLY A 121 -0.59 -0.15 7.57
N LEU A 122 -0.67 1.16 7.30
CA LEU A 122 0.45 1.95 6.79
C LEU A 122 1.57 2.11 7.82
N LEU A 123 1.24 2.38 9.09
CA LEU A 123 2.21 2.46 10.17
C LEU A 123 2.97 1.14 10.35
N VAL A 124 2.26 0.01 10.31
CA VAL A 124 2.90 -1.32 10.37
C VAL A 124 3.78 -1.57 9.14
N ALA A 125 3.35 -1.16 7.94
CA ALA A 125 4.18 -1.24 6.74
C ALA A 125 5.49 -0.44 6.89
N LEU A 126 5.40 0.80 7.41
CA LEU A 126 6.57 1.65 7.66
C LEU A 126 7.52 1.06 8.70
N ALA A 127 7.01 0.41 9.75
CA ALA A 127 7.82 -0.29 10.75
C ALA A 127 8.48 -1.55 10.17
N ALA A 128 7.81 -2.28 9.29
CA ALA A 128 8.28 -3.56 8.76
C ALA A 128 9.27 -3.40 7.60
N LEU A 129 9.09 -2.42 6.71
CA LEU A 129 9.90 -2.24 5.51
C LEU A 129 11.41 -2.07 5.76
N PRO A 130 11.88 -1.36 6.80
CA PRO A 130 13.33 -1.25 7.08
C PRO A 130 13.99 -2.60 7.34
N THR A 131 13.26 -3.58 7.90
CA THR A 131 13.78 -4.92 8.20
C THR A 131 14.01 -5.75 6.94
N ALA A 132 13.28 -5.51 5.85
CA ALA A 132 13.45 -6.19 4.58
C ALA A 132 14.78 -5.88 3.87
N GLY A 133 15.45 -4.79 4.24
CA GLY A 133 16.76 -4.41 3.74
C GLY A 133 16.75 -3.94 2.27
N ARG A 134 17.87 -4.19 1.57
CA ARG A 134 18.04 -3.76 0.17
C ARG A 134 17.19 -4.60 -0.77
N ALA A 135 16.46 -3.92 -1.66
CA ALA A 135 15.66 -4.52 -2.72
C ALA A 135 15.67 -3.60 -3.94
N ARG A 136 15.71 -4.17 -5.15
CA ARG A 136 15.70 -3.43 -6.42
C ARG A 136 14.49 -3.86 -7.26
N HIS A 137 13.94 -2.92 -8.03
CA HIS A 137 12.88 -3.23 -8.97
C HIS A 137 13.35 -4.28 -9.99
N GLY A 138 12.50 -5.26 -10.26
CA GLY A 138 12.80 -6.35 -11.19
C GLY A 138 13.75 -7.44 -10.65
N ASP A 139 14.22 -7.34 -9.40
CA ASP A 139 15.06 -8.38 -8.78
C ASP A 139 14.23 -9.64 -8.45
N PRO A 140 14.49 -10.78 -9.11
CA PRO A 140 13.73 -12.01 -8.90
C PRO A 140 14.16 -12.78 -7.64
N THR A 141 15.29 -12.41 -7.03
CA THR A 141 15.79 -13.14 -5.85
C THR A 141 14.80 -13.05 -4.70
N ARG A 142 14.63 -14.17 -4.00
CA ARG A 142 13.60 -14.25 -2.95
C ARG A 142 14.20 -13.90 -1.57
N THR A 143 13.37 -13.31 -0.70
CA THR A 143 13.75 -12.89 0.65
C THR A 143 12.65 -13.21 1.66
N GLN A 144 13.03 -13.87 2.76
CA GLN A 144 12.14 -14.17 3.88
C GLN A 144 11.82 -12.90 4.69
N ALA A 145 12.80 -12.02 4.88
CA ALA A 145 12.57 -10.73 5.56
C ALA A 145 11.56 -9.86 4.79
N GLY A 146 11.59 -9.90 3.45
CA GLY A 146 10.57 -9.26 2.64
C GLY A 146 9.20 -9.92 2.79
N GLY A 147 9.15 -11.25 2.84
CA GLY A 147 7.91 -12.00 3.06
C GLY A 147 7.28 -11.64 4.40
N TRP A 148 8.09 -11.61 5.47
CA TRP A 148 7.66 -11.18 6.80
C TRP A 148 7.10 -9.75 6.77
N ALA A 149 7.80 -8.80 6.16
CA ALA A 149 7.35 -7.40 6.09
C ALA A 149 5.98 -7.26 5.41
N LEU A 150 5.75 -7.97 4.30
CA LEU A 150 4.44 -7.98 3.64
C LEU A 150 3.39 -8.68 4.51
N ARG A 151 3.71 -9.81 5.14
CA ARG A 151 2.76 -10.59 5.92
C ARG A 151 2.26 -9.84 7.15
N VAL A 152 3.13 -9.18 7.91
CA VAL A 152 2.71 -8.37 9.07
C VAL A 152 1.87 -7.16 8.63
N THR A 153 2.18 -6.56 7.48
CA THR A 153 1.35 -5.50 6.90
C THR A 153 -0.04 -6.04 6.51
N GLN A 154 -0.11 -7.18 5.84
CA GLN A 154 -1.38 -7.84 5.49
C GLN A 154 -2.22 -8.13 6.73
N ILE A 155 -1.60 -8.65 7.80
CA ILE A 155 -2.28 -8.91 9.07
C ILE A 155 -2.85 -7.60 9.62
N ALA A 156 -2.06 -6.52 9.66
CA ALA A 156 -2.53 -5.23 10.16
C ALA A 156 -3.70 -4.66 9.33
N VAL A 157 -3.65 -4.80 8.00
CA VAL A 157 -4.75 -4.42 7.10
C VAL A 157 -6.03 -5.20 7.44
N ILE A 158 -5.94 -6.51 7.60
CA ILE A 158 -7.11 -7.35 7.90
C ILE A 158 -7.61 -7.12 9.34
N CYS A 159 -6.70 -6.91 10.30
CA CYS A 159 -7.09 -6.53 11.67
C CYS A 159 -7.92 -5.24 11.69
N THR A 160 -7.65 -4.29 10.80
CA THR A 160 -8.44 -3.05 10.71
C THR A 160 -9.91 -3.35 10.41
N TYR A 161 -10.21 -4.26 9.47
CA TYR A 161 -11.58 -4.68 9.17
C TYR A 161 -12.21 -5.47 10.34
N PHE A 162 -11.52 -6.53 10.78
CA PHE A 162 -12.05 -7.39 11.83
C PHE A 162 -12.34 -6.62 13.13
N LEU A 163 -11.41 -5.78 13.55
CA LEU A 163 -11.58 -4.97 14.75
C LEU A 163 -12.64 -3.87 14.57
N ALA A 164 -12.87 -3.39 13.34
CA ALA A 164 -13.96 -2.47 13.06
C ALA A 164 -15.33 -3.15 13.24
N ALA A 165 -15.49 -4.39 12.75
CA ALA A 165 -16.70 -5.19 13.03
C ALA A 165 -16.86 -5.46 14.53
N TRP A 166 -15.78 -5.88 15.19
CA TRP A 166 -15.78 -6.11 16.64
C TRP A 166 -16.22 -4.87 17.43
N ALA A 167 -15.67 -3.70 17.09
CA ALA A 167 -16.03 -2.43 17.74
C ALA A 167 -17.51 -2.08 17.53
N LYS A 168 -18.05 -2.30 16.31
CA LYS A 168 -19.46 -2.09 16.01
C LYS A 168 -20.37 -2.96 16.89
N PHE A 169 -20.03 -4.26 17.04
CA PHE A 169 -20.77 -5.16 17.94
C PHE A 169 -20.59 -4.79 19.40
N ARG A 170 -19.36 -4.49 19.83
CA ARG A 170 -19.02 -4.18 21.22
C ARG A 170 -19.74 -2.93 21.75
N PHE A 171 -19.84 -1.89 20.94
CA PHE A 171 -20.34 -0.57 21.34
C PHE A 171 -21.73 -0.24 20.78
N GLY A 172 -22.12 -0.82 19.66
CA GLY A 172 -23.41 -0.57 18.99
C GLY A 172 -24.38 -1.75 19.05
N GLY A 173 -23.91 -2.95 19.42
CA GLY A 173 -24.75 -4.14 19.42
C GLY A 173 -25.39 -4.42 18.06
N LEU A 174 -26.57 -5.02 18.06
CA LEU A 174 -27.37 -5.24 16.85
C LEU A 174 -27.94 -3.95 16.29
N ASP A 175 -28.10 -2.90 17.12
CA ASP A 175 -28.62 -1.61 16.69
C ASP A 175 -27.72 -0.94 15.65
N TRP A 176 -26.43 -1.32 15.61
CA TRP A 176 -25.56 -0.84 14.52
C TRP A 176 -26.05 -1.36 13.17
N ALA A 177 -26.48 -2.60 13.06
CA ALA A 177 -26.93 -3.22 11.82
C ALA A 177 -28.36 -2.84 11.44
N THR A 178 -29.26 -2.73 12.44
CA THR A 178 -30.70 -2.50 12.23
C THR A 178 -31.09 -1.03 12.32
N GLY A 179 -30.22 -0.18 12.86
CA GLY A 179 -30.46 1.24 13.04
C GLY A 179 -30.14 2.08 11.79
N SER A 180 -30.17 3.38 11.95
CA SER A 180 -30.01 4.36 10.86
C SER A 180 -28.57 4.82 10.64
N VAL A 181 -27.56 3.98 10.84
CA VAL A 181 -26.14 4.37 10.80
C VAL A 181 -25.73 4.89 9.42
N LEU A 182 -26.02 4.13 8.35
CA LEU A 182 -25.71 4.59 6.98
C LEU A 182 -26.55 5.78 6.56
N ALA A 183 -27.84 5.82 6.95
CA ALA A 183 -28.67 6.98 6.68
C ALA A 183 -28.10 8.25 7.31
N ARG A 184 -27.64 8.20 8.56
CA ARG A 184 -26.95 9.34 9.22
C ARG A 184 -25.65 9.71 8.52
N ALA A 185 -24.89 8.71 8.02
CA ALA A 185 -23.66 8.96 7.28
C ALA A 185 -23.96 9.71 5.97
N ILE A 186 -25.01 9.31 5.25
CA ILE A 186 -25.47 9.95 4.02
C ILE A 186 -25.95 11.38 4.31
N ILE A 187 -26.83 11.59 5.28
CA ILE A 187 -27.30 12.93 5.68
C ILE A 187 -26.11 13.85 6.00
N ARG A 188 -25.05 13.34 6.62
CA ARG A 188 -23.91 14.16 7.04
C ARG A 188 -22.90 14.43 5.93
N ARG A 189 -22.71 13.49 4.99
CA ARG A 189 -21.59 13.48 4.02
C ARG A 189 -21.96 12.83 2.68
N GLY A 190 -23.23 12.60 2.43
CA GLY A 190 -23.69 11.95 1.21
C GLY A 190 -23.39 12.78 -0.04
N THR A 191 -23.35 12.08 -1.14
CA THR A 191 -23.33 12.62 -2.50
C THR A 191 -24.66 12.37 -3.17
N ASP A 192 -24.94 12.99 -4.32
CA ASP A 192 -26.17 12.72 -5.11
C ASP A 192 -26.34 11.23 -5.41
N LEU A 193 -25.23 10.50 -5.58
CA LEU A 193 -25.28 9.05 -5.74
C LEU A 193 -25.79 8.34 -4.48
N ALA A 194 -25.36 8.79 -3.30
CA ALA A 194 -25.84 8.21 -2.05
C ALA A 194 -27.30 8.52 -1.78
N ASP A 195 -27.79 9.71 -2.15
CA ASP A 195 -29.20 10.07 -2.05
C ASP A 195 -30.07 9.21 -2.96
N LEU A 196 -29.57 8.92 -4.18
CA LEU A 196 -30.25 8.01 -5.09
C LEU A 196 -30.31 6.57 -4.52
N ILE A 197 -29.22 6.07 -3.96
CA ILE A 197 -29.15 4.74 -3.32
C ILE A 197 -30.09 4.69 -2.10
N ALA A 198 -30.19 5.76 -1.32
CA ALA A 198 -31.04 5.84 -0.14
C ALA A 198 -32.53 5.76 -0.44
N GLN A 199 -32.96 6.03 -1.69
CA GLN A 199 -34.35 5.90 -2.11
C GLN A 199 -34.82 4.44 -2.27
N VAL A 200 -33.86 3.47 -2.36
CA VAL A 200 -34.21 2.06 -2.48
C VAL A 200 -34.59 1.51 -1.10
N PRO A 201 -35.82 1.04 -0.90
CA PRO A 201 -36.28 0.55 0.40
C PRO A 201 -35.38 -0.55 0.95
N HIS A 202 -35.07 -0.48 2.23
CA HIS A 202 -34.27 -1.45 3.00
C HIS A 202 -32.82 -1.66 2.53
N LEU A 203 -32.37 -1.05 1.41
CA LEU A 203 -31.03 -1.27 0.87
C LEU A 203 -29.93 -0.86 1.88
N LEU A 204 -30.11 0.23 2.61
CA LEU A 204 -29.13 0.68 3.61
C LEU A 204 -28.98 -0.32 4.77
N ILE A 205 -30.08 -0.96 5.19
CA ILE A 205 -30.05 -2.00 6.24
C ILE A 205 -29.32 -3.24 5.70
N VAL A 206 -29.64 -3.70 4.50
CA VAL A 206 -28.94 -4.82 3.85
C VAL A 206 -27.46 -4.53 3.71
N ALA A 207 -27.09 -3.30 3.30
CA ALA A 207 -25.70 -2.88 3.21
C ALA A 207 -24.99 -2.89 4.57
N GLN A 208 -25.65 -2.49 5.66
CA GLN A 208 -25.08 -2.55 7.02
C GLN A 208 -24.76 -4.00 7.44
N PHE A 209 -25.67 -4.93 7.20
CA PHE A 209 -25.40 -6.36 7.43
C PHE A 209 -24.25 -6.87 6.55
N GLY A 210 -24.23 -6.48 5.27
CA GLY A 210 -23.16 -6.83 4.33
C GLY A 210 -21.79 -6.32 4.79
N ILE A 211 -21.72 -5.08 5.29
CA ILE A 211 -20.50 -4.49 5.84
C ILE A 211 -20.00 -5.29 7.04
N LEU A 212 -20.86 -5.60 8.00
CA LEU A 212 -20.47 -6.39 9.17
C LEU A 212 -20.00 -7.79 8.76
N ALA A 213 -20.71 -8.44 7.84
CA ALA A 213 -20.35 -9.78 7.38
C ALA A 213 -18.96 -9.81 6.73
N PHE A 214 -18.68 -8.90 5.78
CA PHE A 214 -17.38 -8.92 5.10
C PHE A 214 -16.24 -8.49 6.03
N GLU A 215 -16.45 -7.52 6.92
CA GLU A 215 -15.45 -7.11 7.90
C GLU A 215 -15.11 -8.27 8.86
N LEU A 216 -16.12 -8.98 9.36
CA LEU A 216 -15.94 -10.12 10.25
C LEU A 216 -15.25 -11.30 9.55
N LEU A 217 -15.64 -11.57 8.29
CA LEU A 217 -15.10 -12.67 7.50
C LEU A 217 -13.77 -12.33 6.80
N SER A 218 -13.29 -11.09 6.91
CA SER A 218 -12.06 -10.64 6.25
C SER A 218 -10.84 -11.52 6.53
N PRO A 219 -10.63 -12.17 7.73
CA PRO A 219 -9.49 -13.05 7.97
C PRO A 219 -9.45 -14.28 7.05
N LEU A 220 -10.57 -14.69 6.46
CA LEU A 220 -10.61 -15.81 5.52
C LEU A 220 -9.71 -15.59 4.28
N VAL A 221 -9.36 -14.33 3.96
CA VAL A 221 -8.44 -14.00 2.88
C VAL A 221 -7.09 -14.73 2.98
N PHE A 222 -6.65 -15.08 4.20
CA PHE A 222 -5.38 -15.77 4.41
C PHE A 222 -5.39 -17.25 4.07
N VAL A 223 -6.55 -17.90 4.06
CA VAL A 223 -6.69 -19.32 3.75
C VAL A 223 -7.13 -19.56 2.29
N LEU A 224 -7.45 -18.51 1.56
CA LEU A 224 -7.87 -18.61 0.17
C LEU A 224 -6.68 -18.84 -0.78
N PRO A 225 -6.85 -19.64 -1.84
CA PRO A 225 -5.89 -19.73 -2.94
C PRO A 225 -5.75 -18.38 -3.66
N GLU A 226 -4.59 -18.14 -4.32
CA GLU A 226 -4.21 -16.83 -4.85
C GLU A 226 -5.30 -16.15 -5.68
N ARG A 227 -5.95 -16.88 -6.58
CA ARG A 227 -7.01 -16.33 -7.45
C ARG A 227 -8.18 -15.75 -6.66
N TRP A 228 -8.67 -16.46 -5.65
CA TRP A 228 -9.78 -16.02 -4.81
C TRP A 228 -9.33 -14.92 -3.84
N ARG A 229 -8.11 -15.03 -3.31
CA ARG A 229 -7.53 -13.97 -2.50
C ARG A 229 -7.45 -12.65 -3.26
N LEU A 230 -7.02 -12.65 -4.52
CA LEU A 230 -6.99 -11.45 -5.35
C LEU A 230 -8.40 -10.91 -5.66
N ALA A 231 -9.38 -11.79 -5.86
CA ALA A 231 -10.77 -11.38 -6.05
C ALA A 231 -11.34 -10.70 -4.79
N VAL A 232 -11.07 -11.26 -3.60
CA VAL A 232 -11.48 -10.66 -2.31
C VAL A 232 -10.77 -9.32 -2.07
N VAL A 233 -9.47 -9.22 -2.39
CA VAL A 233 -8.74 -7.95 -2.31
C VAL A 233 -9.35 -6.93 -3.28
N GLY A 234 -9.71 -7.34 -4.50
CA GLY A 234 -10.43 -6.50 -5.46
C GLY A 234 -11.78 -6.01 -4.91
N PHE A 235 -12.52 -6.88 -4.23
CA PHE A 235 -13.76 -6.49 -3.53
C PHE A 235 -13.49 -5.44 -2.43
N PHE A 236 -12.43 -5.60 -1.62
CA PHE A 236 -12.07 -4.60 -0.61
C PHE A 236 -11.75 -3.24 -1.24
N TYR A 237 -11.01 -3.21 -2.35
CA TYR A 237 -10.81 -1.96 -3.10
C TYR A 237 -12.11 -1.34 -3.57
N SER A 238 -13.00 -2.16 -4.16
CA SER A 238 -14.31 -1.70 -4.65
C SER A 238 -15.17 -1.13 -3.53
N PHE A 239 -15.18 -1.78 -2.36
CA PHE A 239 -15.87 -1.29 -1.17
C PHE A 239 -15.40 0.13 -0.79
N HIS A 240 -14.09 0.39 -0.75
CA HIS A 240 -13.57 1.72 -0.43
C HIS A 240 -13.86 2.75 -1.52
N LEU A 241 -13.84 2.35 -2.80
CA LEU A 241 -14.25 3.24 -3.89
C LEU A 241 -15.72 3.63 -3.78
N VAL A 242 -16.61 2.67 -3.46
CA VAL A 242 -18.02 2.95 -3.19
C VAL A 242 -18.17 3.88 -1.99
N THR A 243 -17.40 3.66 -0.91
CA THR A 243 -17.43 4.52 0.28
C THR A 243 -17.03 5.97 -0.05
N ILE A 244 -15.98 6.16 -0.86
CA ILE A 244 -15.59 7.51 -1.33
C ILE A 244 -16.69 8.11 -2.19
N ALA A 245 -17.24 7.34 -3.14
CA ALA A 245 -18.25 7.82 -4.07
C ALA A 245 -19.59 8.17 -3.40
N THR A 246 -19.92 7.53 -2.27
CA THR A 246 -21.21 7.71 -1.59
C THR A 246 -21.15 8.66 -0.40
N ILE A 247 -20.14 8.55 0.45
CA ILE A 247 -20.05 9.32 1.71
C ILE A 247 -18.74 10.12 1.86
N THR A 248 -17.97 10.26 0.77
CA THR A 248 -16.77 11.11 0.70
C THR A 248 -15.68 10.78 1.74
N ILE A 249 -15.66 9.55 2.27
CA ILE A 249 -14.64 9.10 3.22
C ILE A 249 -13.55 8.35 2.47
N SER A 250 -12.34 8.91 2.50
CA SER A 250 -11.15 8.29 1.89
C SER A 250 -10.41 7.42 2.90
N PHE A 251 -10.06 6.21 2.46
CA PHE A 251 -9.20 5.27 3.18
C PHE A 251 -7.85 5.08 2.45
N ALA A 252 -7.33 6.14 1.84
CA ALA A 252 -6.12 6.08 1.03
C ALA A 252 -4.92 5.40 1.72
N PRO A 253 -4.59 5.68 3.01
CA PRO A 253 -3.50 4.99 3.71
C PRO A 253 -3.70 3.47 3.78
N HIS A 254 -4.94 3.05 4.05
CA HIS A 254 -5.30 1.64 4.11
C HIS A 254 -5.19 0.95 2.74
N LEU A 255 -5.66 1.62 1.67
CA LEU A 255 -5.54 1.12 0.30
C LEU A 255 -4.10 0.93 -0.13
N VAL A 256 -3.20 1.85 0.25
CA VAL A 256 -1.77 1.71 -0.03
C VAL A 256 -1.18 0.52 0.73
N ALA A 257 -1.48 0.36 2.02
CA ALA A 257 -1.02 -0.79 2.79
C ALA A 257 -1.56 -2.12 2.21
N MET A 258 -2.80 -2.12 1.70
CA MET A 258 -3.43 -3.29 1.08
C MET A 258 -2.75 -3.72 -0.23
N THR A 259 -1.95 -2.86 -0.89
CA THR A 259 -1.13 -3.28 -2.03
C THR A 259 -0.11 -4.37 -1.66
N SER A 260 0.17 -4.60 -0.35
CA SER A 260 0.97 -5.73 0.13
C SER A 260 0.44 -7.11 -0.30
N PHE A 261 -0.85 -7.24 -0.63
CA PHE A 261 -1.44 -8.46 -1.18
C PHE A 261 -1.18 -8.67 -2.66
N LEU A 262 -0.79 -7.62 -3.39
CA LEU A 262 -0.68 -7.67 -4.84
C LEU A 262 0.70 -8.18 -5.31
N PRO A 263 0.78 -8.91 -6.42
CA PRO A 263 2.05 -9.34 -7.00
C PRO A 263 2.71 -8.17 -7.78
N LEU A 264 3.18 -7.16 -7.04
CA LEU A 264 3.68 -5.90 -7.59
C LEU A 264 4.92 -6.06 -8.49
N GLU A 265 5.68 -7.16 -8.37
CA GLU A 265 6.80 -7.47 -9.27
C GLU A 265 6.37 -7.75 -10.71
N ARG A 266 5.10 -8.09 -10.93
CA ARG A 266 4.52 -8.30 -12.27
C ARG A 266 4.22 -6.98 -12.98
N VAL A 267 4.13 -5.87 -12.23
CA VAL A 267 3.91 -4.53 -12.79
C VAL A 267 5.23 -3.98 -13.31
N ARG A 268 5.36 -3.84 -14.63
CA ARG A 268 6.56 -3.32 -15.31
C ARG A 268 6.27 -1.94 -15.91
N PRO A 269 6.27 -0.86 -15.15
CA PRO A 269 5.92 0.48 -15.68
C PRO A 269 6.92 0.98 -16.73
N VAL A 270 8.20 0.55 -16.66
CA VAL A 270 9.28 1.05 -17.52
C VAL A 270 9.34 0.34 -18.87
N SER A 271 8.83 -0.89 -19.01
CA SER A 271 8.89 -1.63 -20.29
C SER A 271 7.94 -1.05 -21.35
N LEU A 272 6.85 -0.43 -20.94
CA LEU A 272 5.91 0.23 -21.85
C LEU A 272 6.49 1.52 -22.46
N LEU A 273 7.32 2.24 -21.74
CA LEU A 273 8.00 3.45 -22.22
C LEU A 273 9.21 3.12 -23.12
N ARG A 274 9.91 2.01 -22.87
CA ARG A 274 11.02 1.55 -23.70
C ARG A 274 10.58 0.98 -25.07
N ARG A 275 9.43 0.30 -25.13
CA ARG A 275 8.88 -0.21 -26.40
C ARG A 275 8.54 0.90 -27.40
N ARG A 276 8.27 2.12 -26.93
CA ARG A 276 8.02 3.29 -27.81
C ARG A 276 9.28 3.96 -28.34
N ARG A 277 10.50 3.56 -27.91
CA ARG A 277 11.78 4.16 -28.31
C ARG A 277 12.72 3.21 -29.07
N SER A 278 12.26 2.07 -29.59
CA SER A 278 13.02 1.36 -30.60
C SER A 278 12.87 2.13 -31.89
N PRO A 279 13.95 2.74 -32.43
CA PRO A 279 13.90 3.29 -33.76
C PRO A 279 13.64 2.11 -34.69
N ALA A 280 12.60 2.24 -35.51
CA ALA A 280 12.42 1.38 -36.67
C ALA A 280 13.76 1.33 -37.39
N SER A 281 14.20 0.12 -37.70
CA SER A 281 15.33 -0.20 -38.55
C SER A 281 15.20 0.51 -39.88
N LEU A 282 15.76 1.71 -39.98
CA LEU A 282 16.12 2.35 -41.23
C LEU A 282 17.51 1.86 -41.58
N GLY A 283 17.61 1.07 -42.64
CA GLY A 283 18.88 0.82 -43.29
C GLY A 283 19.27 -0.65 -43.47
N GLN A 284 18.55 -1.38 -44.32
CA GLN A 284 19.10 -2.43 -45.16
C GLN A 284 18.39 -2.40 -46.50
N LEU A 285 18.73 -1.39 -47.28
CA LEU A 285 18.58 -1.34 -48.73
C LEU A 285 19.97 -1.01 -49.27
N GLY A 286 20.56 -1.94 -49.98
CA GLY A 286 21.70 -1.67 -50.86
C GLY A 286 23.00 -2.32 -50.37
N ASP A 287 23.26 -3.54 -50.86
CA ASP A 287 24.48 -3.84 -51.60
C ASP A 287 24.35 -5.27 -52.15
N HIS A 288 23.97 -5.31 -53.42
CA HIS A 288 24.17 -6.45 -54.30
C HIS A 288 25.56 -6.28 -54.91
N PRO A 289 26.50 -7.20 -54.79
CA PRO A 289 27.62 -7.28 -55.72
C PRO A 289 27.22 -8.16 -56.91
N LEU A 290 27.39 -7.56 -58.06
CA LEU A 290 27.34 -8.13 -59.39
C LEU A 290 28.25 -9.34 -59.51
N ALA A 291 27.77 -10.32 -60.27
CA ALA A 291 28.48 -11.47 -60.77
C ALA A 291 29.73 -11.07 -61.59
N ALA A 292 30.81 -11.76 -61.36
CA ALA A 292 31.84 -12.00 -62.35
C ALA A 292 32.09 -13.48 -62.42
N ALA A 293 31.74 -14.08 -63.55
CA ALA A 293 32.21 -15.37 -64.02
C ALA A 293 33.68 -15.24 -64.38
N ASP A 294 34.45 -16.27 -64.19
CA ASP A 294 35.24 -16.93 -65.17
C ASP A 294 36.14 -18.04 -64.57
N ASP A 295 35.99 -19.16 -65.17
CA ASP A 295 37.01 -20.11 -65.72
C ASP A 295 38.04 -20.78 -64.77
N ASP A 296 37.95 -22.00 -64.71
CA ASP A 296 38.61 -23.07 -65.45
C ASP A 296 39.58 -23.98 -64.63
N LEU A 297 39.29 -25.21 -64.79
CA LEU A 297 40.23 -26.35 -64.95
C LEU A 297 41.04 -26.91 -63.75
N SER A 298 40.68 -28.11 -63.54
CA SER A 298 41.64 -29.26 -63.54
C SER A 298 42.11 -29.84 -62.20
N ALA A 299 41.89 -31.13 -62.18
CA ALA A 299 42.70 -32.20 -61.60
C ALA A 299 42.35 -32.68 -60.17
N ALA A 300 41.64 -33.78 -60.16
CA ALA A 300 41.86 -34.89 -59.24
C ALA A 300 43.10 -35.69 -59.74
N PRO A 301 43.60 -36.78 -59.07
CA PRO A 301 43.20 -37.47 -57.88
C PRO A 301 44.36 -37.97 -56.98
N LEU A 302 44.03 -38.96 -56.12
CA LEU A 302 44.84 -39.96 -55.41
C LEU A 302 44.96 -39.70 -53.91
N ALA A 303 44.29 -40.44 -53.04
CA ALA A 303 44.40 -41.84 -52.58
C ALA A 303 45.62 -42.14 -51.66
N GLN A 304 45.25 -42.85 -50.59
CA GLN A 304 46.12 -43.60 -49.63
C GLN A 304 46.63 -42.74 -48.46
N SER A 305 46.42 -43.05 -47.23
CA SER A 305 46.27 -44.36 -46.51
C SER A 305 45.54 -44.10 -45.21
#